data_0d17ca6a42df65007221be1fa7fbd91a
#
_entry.id   0d17ca6a42df65007221be1fa7fbd91a
#
_cell.length_a   1.000
_cell.length_b   1.000
_cell.length_c   1.000
_cell.angle_alpha   90.00
_cell.angle_beta   90.00
_cell.angle_gamma   90.00
#
_symmetry.space_group_name_H-M   'P 1'
#
loop_
_entity.id
_entity.type
_entity.pdbx_description
1 polymer ?
#
loop_
_entity_poly.entity_id
_entity_poly.type
_entity_poly.pdbx_seq_one_letter_code
_entity_poly.pdbx_strand_id
1 'polypeptide(L)' 'MPSDIPQSIVGSELPDGVYKSTIKVDCDHIEKMLHKADNGKFTFYSDEPPRLGGDDKHPAPLTYIVAGIGF' A
#
# COMPACT_ATOMS: atom_id res chain seq x y z
N MET A 1 16.34 3.94 -11.53
CA MET A 1 15.38 3.22 -10.95
C MET A 1 14.06 3.14 -11.60
N PRO A 2 13.76 3.95 -12.34
CA PRO A 2 12.45 3.98 -12.93
C PRO A 2 12.08 2.72 -13.67
N SER A 3 13.04 1.95 -14.09
CA SER A 3 12.71 0.75 -14.83
C SER A 3 12.02 -0.32 -14.00
N ASP A 4 12.06 -0.19 -12.69
CA ASP A 4 11.41 -1.20 -11.86
C ASP A 4 9.97 -0.87 -11.53
N ILE A 5 9.40 0.11 -12.17
CA ILE A 5 7.97 0.39 -12.05
C ILE A 5 7.31 0.45 -13.41
N PRO A 6 7.58 -0.51 -14.28
CA PRO A 6 7.08 -0.42 -15.63
C PRO A 6 5.57 -0.54 -15.72
N GLN A 7 4.98 -1.36 -14.89
CA GLN A 7 3.56 -1.61 -15.00
C GLN A 7 2.72 -0.41 -14.56
N SER A 8 3.32 0.54 -13.89
CA SER A 8 2.59 1.71 -13.44
C SER A 8 2.85 2.93 -14.31
N ILE A 9 3.62 2.77 -15.36
CA ILE A 9 3.92 3.87 -16.26
C ILE A 9 2.91 3.85 -17.40
N VAL A 10 2.26 4.97 -17.60
CA VAL A 10 1.34 5.18 -18.71
C VAL A 10 1.79 6.44 -19.38
N GLY A 11 2.50 6.31 -20.51
CA GLY A 11 3.17 7.45 -21.06
C GLY A 11 2.93 7.73 -22.51
N SER A 12 2.23 6.87 -23.23
CA SER A 12 2.13 7.05 -24.67
C SER A 12 1.41 8.34 -25.07
N GLU A 13 0.51 8.81 -24.22
CA GLU A 13 -0.22 10.02 -24.50
C GLU A 13 0.29 11.23 -23.74
N LEU A 14 1.46 11.11 -23.13
CA LEU A 14 2.05 12.21 -22.37
C LEU A 14 3.16 12.87 -23.18
N PRO A 15 3.45 14.15 -22.91
CA PRO A 15 4.59 14.80 -23.55
C PRO A 15 5.91 14.14 -23.18
N ASP A 16 6.91 14.35 -24.01
CA ASP A 16 8.25 13.84 -23.75
C ASP A 16 8.74 14.30 -22.39
N GLY A 17 9.35 13.38 -21.64
CA GLY A 17 9.90 13.71 -20.34
C GLY A 17 8.88 13.72 -19.21
N VAL A 18 7.64 13.38 -19.49
CA VAL A 18 6.59 13.34 -18.49
C VAL A 18 6.16 11.88 -18.30
N TYR A 19 6.06 11.47 -17.04
CA TYR A 19 5.66 10.13 -16.71
C TYR A 19 4.43 10.15 -15.80
N LYS A 20 3.57 9.17 -16.00
CA LYS A 20 2.44 8.96 -15.11
C LYS A 20 2.61 7.60 -14.46
N SER A 21 2.60 7.61 -13.13
CA SER A 21 2.74 6.38 -12.35
C SER A 21 1.44 6.14 -11.59
N THR A 22 0.97 4.92 -11.63
CA THR A 22 -0.26 4.54 -10.91
C THR A 22 0.09 3.53 -9.83
N ILE A 23 -0.35 3.83 -8.63
CA ILE A 23 -0.16 2.93 -7.49
C ILE A 23 -1.55 2.41 -7.11
N LYS A 24 -1.67 1.09 -7.08
CA LYS A 24 -2.93 0.45 -6.76
C LYS A 24 -2.72 -0.57 -5.67
N VAL A 25 -3.65 -0.59 -4.72
CA VAL A 25 -3.63 -1.55 -3.62
C VAL A 25 -5.03 -2.10 -3.45
N ASP A 26 -5.14 -3.42 -3.35
CA ASP A 26 -6.40 -4.07 -3.04
C ASP A 26 -6.38 -4.42 -1.55
N CYS A 27 -7.44 -4.06 -0.85
CA CYS A 27 -7.53 -4.27 0.59
C CYS A 27 -8.72 -5.15 0.92
N ASP A 28 -8.49 -6.13 1.78
CA ASP A 28 -9.54 -7.04 2.23
C ASP A 28 -9.58 -7.09 3.75
N HIS A 29 -10.78 -7.15 4.29
CA HIS A 29 -10.98 -7.39 5.71
C HIS A 29 -10.96 -8.90 5.95
N ILE A 30 -10.16 -9.34 6.91
CA ILE A 30 -10.03 -10.78 7.21
C ILE A 30 -10.87 -11.15 8.41
N GLU A 31 -10.57 -10.57 9.55
CA GLU A 31 -11.35 -10.81 10.77
C GLU A 31 -11.06 -9.69 11.76
N LYS A 32 -11.98 -9.41 12.65
CA LYS A 32 -11.80 -8.36 13.65
C LYS A 32 -11.28 -7.08 13.01
N MET A 33 -10.09 -6.66 13.40
CA MET A 33 -9.44 -5.47 12.83
C MET A 33 -8.30 -5.83 11.89
N LEU A 34 -8.15 -7.10 11.56
CA LEU A 34 -7.09 -7.55 10.67
C LEU A 34 -7.48 -7.33 9.21
N HIS A 35 -6.64 -6.61 8.50
CA HIS A 35 -6.83 -6.34 7.08
C HIS A 35 -5.59 -6.73 6.31
N LYS A 36 -5.81 -7.12 5.07
CA LYS A 36 -4.73 -7.46 4.14
C LYS A 36 -4.70 -6.46 3.01
N ALA A 37 -3.52 -6.05 2.61
CA ALA A 37 -3.34 -5.20 1.46
C ALA A 37 -2.37 -5.87 0.49
N ASP A 38 -2.65 -5.76 -0.80
CA ASP A 38 -1.85 -6.39 -1.84
C ASP A 38 -1.73 -5.43 -3.01
N ASN A 39 -0.51 -5.13 -3.40
CA ASN A 39 -0.28 -4.24 -4.53
C ASN A 39 0.11 -4.99 -5.81
N GLY A 40 -0.08 -6.31 -5.82
CA GLY A 40 0.29 -7.14 -6.95
C GLY A 40 1.65 -7.77 -6.82
N LYS A 41 2.52 -7.21 -6.00
CA LYS A 41 3.86 -7.70 -5.78
C LYS A 41 4.13 -8.02 -4.32
N PHE A 42 3.60 -7.19 -3.45
CA PHE A 42 3.79 -7.35 -2.01
C PHE A 42 2.45 -7.45 -1.31
N THR A 43 2.41 -8.27 -0.29
CA THR A 43 1.25 -8.42 0.58
C THR A 43 1.67 -8.00 1.98
N PHE A 44 0.84 -7.17 2.61
CA PHE A 44 1.13 -6.74 3.98
C PHE A 44 -0.18 -6.60 4.73
N TYR A 45 -0.09 -6.56 6.04
CA TYR A 45 -1.24 -6.63 6.92
C TYR A 45 -1.26 -5.49 7.90
N SER A 46 -2.44 -5.10 8.32
CA SER A 46 -2.61 -4.15 9.42
C SER A 46 -3.54 -4.75 10.46
N ASP A 47 -3.34 -4.34 11.69
CA ASP A 47 -4.17 -4.75 12.81
C ASP A 47 -4.31 -3.56 13.75
N GLU A 48 -4.95 -3.75 14.87
CA GLU A 48 -5.08 -2.72 15.89
C GLU A 48 -4.78 -3.34 17.25
N PRO A 49 -4.45 -2.53 18.25
CA PRO A 49 -4.25 -3.06 19.59
C PRO A 49 -5.57 -3.53 20.18
N PRO A 50 -5.52 -4.36 21.22
CA PRO A 50 -6.74 -4.92 21.81
C PRO A 50 -7.77 -3.88 22.26
N ARG A 51 -7.33 -2.71 22.72
CA ARG A 51 -8.26 -1.67 23.13
C ARG A 51 -9.10 -1.15 21.98
N LEU A 52 -8.69 -1.40 20.75
CA LEU A 52 -9.44 -1.03 19.56
C LEU A 52 -10.03 -2.25 18.85
N GLY A 53 -9.98 -3.41 19.47
CA GLY A 53 -10.63 -4.61 18.95
C GLY A 53 -9.72 -5.52 18.14
N GLY A 54 -8.43 -5.26 18.09
CA GLY A 54 -7.49 -6.08 17.36
C GLY A 54 -6.71 -7.02 18.24
N ASP A 55 -5.77 -7.74 17.64
CA ASP A 55 -4.91 -8.69 18.32
C ASP A 55 -3.46 -8.23 18.36
N ASP A 56 -3.17 -7.03 17.89
CA ASP A 56 -1.85 -6.41 17.94
C ASP A 56 -0.77 -7.26 17.27
N LYS A 57 -1.10 -7.89 16.15
CA LYS A 57 -0.17 -8.77 15.44
C LYS A 57 0.53 -8.07 14.28
N HIS A 58 0.06 -6.92 13.89
CA HIS A 58 0.62 -6.15 12.77
C HIS A 58 0.47 -4.67 13.08
N PRO A 59 1.26 -3.81 12.41
CA PRO A 59 1.13 -2.38 12.63
C PRO A 59 -0.28 -1.86 12.31
N ALA A 60 -0.68 -0.82 13.02
CA ALA A 60 -1.95 -0.16 12.73
C ALA A 60 -1.87 0.57 11.39
N PRO A 61 -3.02 0.79 10.73
CA PRO A 61 -3.02 1.48 9.44
C PRO A 61 -2.34 2.84 9.48
N LEU A 62 -2.55 3.59 10.55
CA LEU A 62 -1.93 4.92 10.67
C LEU A 62 -0.41 4.83 10.69
N THR A 63 0.14 3.74 11.21
CA THR A 63 1.58 3.52 11.21
C THR A 63 2.12 3.47 9.79
N TYR A 64 1.40 2.82 8.87
CA TYR A 64 1.82 2.75 7.48
C TYR A 64 1.82 4.13 6.82
N ILE A 65 0.83 4.95 7.13
CA ILE A 65 0.77 6.30 6.58
C ILE A 65 1.96 7.13 7.05
N VAL A 66 2.25 7.07 8.34
CA VAL A 66 3.37 7.82 8.90
C VAL A 66 4.69 7.30 8.37
N ALA A 67 4.84 5.99 8.25
CA ALA A 67 6.06 5.41 7.70
C ALA A 67 6.26 5.83 6.25
N GLY A 68 5.18 5.86 5.47
CA GLY A 68 5.26 6.30 4.07
C GLY A 68 5.75 7.74 3.96
N ILE A 69 5.33 8.59 4.87
CA ILE A 69 5.79 9.97 4.90
C ILE A 69 7.28 10.03 5.27
N GLY A 70 7.71 9.17 6.21
CA GLY A 70 9.09 9.15 6.66
C GLY A 70 10.06 8.55 5.66
N PHE A 71 9.58 7.72 4.76
CA PHE A 71 10.42 7.15 3.73
C PHE A 71 10.82 8.22 2.73
#